data_f25ea24f04f84db3307dec6788cd6ed9
#
_entry.id   f25ea24f04f84db3307dec6788cd6ed9
#
_cell.length_a   1.000
_cell.length_b   1.000
_cell.length_c   1.000
_cell.angle_alpha   90.00
_cell.angle_beta   90.00
_cell.angle_gamma   90.00
#
_symmetry.space_group_name_H-M   'P 1'
#
loop_
_entity.id
_entity.type
_entity.pdbx_description
1 polymer ?
#
loop_
_entity_poly.entity_id
_entity_poly.type
_entity_poly.pdbx_seq_one_letter_code
_entity_poly.pdbx_strand_id
1 'polypeptide(L)'
;MSKKTLMYQANYYTLTFMIRKAQQKKSGETPIFARITVSGQRAEFNINRSVDPDNWNAAKGLSKGKSKRDIELNKYLDSIRVRISEIHASLVKDEEAINPLIIKQHFLGNAEGPKMLCAVFNYVNEQHKERFDRGDICDGTYLRWKRCAEYLAEFIQKREGRDDIPIKKLTSGMIDDFEHFLRVNKGNGNNAAIRYVRYLKKVTRVALANKWLDEDPFIDKHYSRTATNRGHLGEEEVKRIMALNLTEFPRLDQVRDTFVFCCFTGLAFADISTLSKEFIVEDDNGEKWIRKPRQKTGEISTIPLLDIPQRLIKKYENHPTVIAKGIVLPVISNQRMNSYLAEIATLAKIQKHLTTHIARHTFATMSLRNHVPIESISKMLGHSDIQTTQIYAKMLDEAVSEDMQKMRSKFDGIDHNINPLPEKPTTFEREPLKKRGRPRKNPL
;
A
#
# COMPACT_ATOMS: atom_id res chain seq x y z
N MET A 1 -11.95 -11.59 -40.78
CA MET A 1 -11.43 -10.20 -40.93
C MET A 1 -10.50 -9.88 -39.78
N SER A 2 -9.28 -9.42 -40.10
CA SER A 2 -8.23 -9.13 -39.11
C SER A 2 -8.62 -7.97 -38.17
N LYS A 3 -8.25 -8.03 -36.87
CA LYS A 3 -8.44 -6.91 -35.90
C LYS A 3 -7.94 -5.57 -36.45
N LYS A 4 -6.91 -5.55 -37.28
CA LYS A 4 -6.42 -4.34 -37.98
C LYS A 4 -7.44 -3.76 -38.97
N THR A 5 -8.21 -4.58 -39.68
CA THR A 5 -9.21 -4.10 -40.66
C THR A 5 -10.42 -3.48 -39.95
N LEU A 6 -10.81 -4.01 -38.79
CA LEU A 6 -11.87 -3.42 -37.96
C LEU A 6 -11.45 -2.07 -37.32
N MET A 7 -10.16 -1.92 -36.92
CA MET A 7 -9.62 -0.65 -36.40
C MET A 7 -9.58 0.44 -37.49
N TYR A 8 -9.27 0.11 -38.76
CA TYR A 8 -9.25 1.10 -39.84
C TYR A 8 -10.65 1.60 -40.19
N GLN A 9 -11.70 0.78 -40.12
CA GLN A 9 -13.08 1.19 -40.36
C GLN A 9 -13.70 2.03 -39.23
N ALA A 10 -13.23 1.87 -38.00
CA ALA A 10 -13.71 2.61 -36.82
C ALA A 10 -13.18 4.07 -36.76
N ASN A 11 -12.16 4.40 -37.55
CA ASN A 11 -11.49 5.71 -37.50
C ASN A 11 -12.03 6.73 -38.50
N TYR A 12 -13.08 6.40 -39.26
CA TYR A 12 -13.63 7.31 -40.25
C TYR A 12 -14.90 7.98 -39.72
N TYR A 13 -14.95 9.30 -39.76
CA TYR A 13 -16.14 10.07 -39.43
C TYR A 13 -16.60 10.89 -40.61
N THR A 14 -17.90 11.23 -40.65
CA THR A 14 -18.45 12.21 -41.56
C THR A 14 -19.13 13.33 -40.78
N LEU A 15 -18.92 14.56 -41.22
CA LEU A 15 -19.58 15.75 -40.68
C LEU A 15 -20.44 16.37 -41.75
N THR A 16 -21.75 16.52 -41.49
CA THR A 16 -22.69 17.17 -42.36
C THR A 16 -23.43 18.28 -41.61
N PHE A 17 -23.65 19.41 -42.30
CA PHE A 17 -24.50 20.47 -41.80
C PHE A 17 -25.88 20.38 -42.48
N MET A 18 -26.92 20.57 -41.69
CA MET A 18 -28.30 20.42 -42.14
C MET A 18 -29.21 21.45 -41.47
N ILE A 19 -30.28 21.81 -42.15
CA ILE A 19 -31.37 22.64 -41.60
C ILE A 19 -32.61 21.78 -41.39
N ARG A 20 -33.45 22.15 -40.41
CA ARG A 20 -34.74 21.50 -40.13
C ARG A 20 -35.85 22.50 -40.39
N LYS A 21 -36.46 22.42 -41.55
CA LYS A 21 -37.53 23.35 -41.96
C LYS A 21 -38.68 23.41 -40.95
N ALA A 22 -38.99 22.30 -40.26
CA ALA A 22 -39.99 22.26 -39.21
C ALA A 22 -39.68 23.15 -37.97
N GLN A 23 -38.45 23.64 -37.85
CA GLN A 23 -38.00 24.52 -36.75
C GLN A 23 -37.74 25.95 -37.22
N GLN A 24 -38.37 26.37 -38.28
CA GLN A 24 -38.25 27.74 -38.81
C GLN A 24 -38.71 28.74 -37.75
N LYS A 25 -37.89 29.77 -37.53
CA LYS A 25 -38.16 30.85 -36.60
C LYS A 25 -39.20 31.82 -37.18
N LYS A 26 -39.87 32.62 -36.33
CA LYS A 26 -40.75 33.66 -36.75
C LYS A 26 -40.10 34.71 -37.72
N SER A 27 -38.74 34.78 -37.67
CA SER A 27 -37.94 35.63 -38.57
C SER A 27 -37.79 35.06 -39.99
N GLY A 28 -38.36 33.89 -40.31
CA GLY A 28 -38.11 33.16 -41.56
C GLY A 28 -36.86 32.34 -41.65
N GLU A 29 -35.95 32.49 -40.72
CA GLU A 29 -34.69 31.74 -40.70
C GLU A 29 -34.81 30.36 -40.02
N THR A 30 -34.02 29.42 -40.46
CA THR A 30 -33.99 28.05 -39.91
C THR A 30 -32.65 27.75 -39.23
N PRO A 31 -32.67 27.17 -38.03
CA PRO A 31 -31.44 26.81 -37.32
C PRO A 31 -30.66 25.72 -38.05
N ILE A 32 -29.30 25.83 -37.97
CA ILE A 32 -28.38 24.88 -38.58
C ILE A 32 -27.93 23.90 -37.53
N PHE A 33 -27.90 22.61 -37.86
CA PHE A 33 -27.43 21.52 -37.06
C PHE A 33 -26.19 20.87 -37.69
N ALA A 34 -25.21 20.53 -36.87
CA ALA A 34 -24.11 19.66 -37.24
C ALA A 34 -24.48 18.22 -36.89
N ARG A 35 -24.24 17.28 -37.82
CA ARG A 35 -24.41 15.84 -37.63
C ARG A 35 -23.05 15.18 -37.82
N ILE A 36 -22.57 14.51 -36.78
CA ILE A 36 -21.39 13.66 -36.81
C ILE A 36 -21.84 12.22 -36.94
N THR A 37 -21.27 11.47 -37.85
CA THR A 37 -21.54 10.03 -38.03
C THR A 37 -20.22 9.25 -37.96
N VAL A 38 -20.19 8.21 -37.11
CA VAL A 38 -19.07 7.27 -36.97
C VAL A 38 -19.64 5.87 -36.97
N SER A 39 -19.16 4.99 -37.82
CA SER A 39 -19.61 3.59 -37.91
C SER A 39 -21.15 3.41 -37.87
N GLY A 40 -21.88 4.29 -38.58
CA GLY A 40 -23.37 4.26 -38.65
C GLY A 40 -24.10 4.92 -37.48
N GLN A 41 -23.46 5.19 -36.37
CA GLN A 41 -24.01 5.93 -35.25
C GLN A 41 -23.98 7.43 -35.52
N ARG A 42 -24.95 8.19 -34.97
CA ARG A 42 -25.09 9.61 -35.24
C ARG A 42 -25.25 10.42 -33.94
N ALA A 43 -24.62 11.61 -33.91
CA ALA A 43 -24.87 12.62 -32.90
C ALA A 43 -25.11 13.97 -33.59
N GLU A 44 -26.08 14.71 -33.11
CA GLU A 44 -26.46 16.01 -33.66
C GLU A 44 -26.41 17.08 -32.57
N PHE A 45 -26.08 18.31 -32.99
CA PHE A 45 -26.14 19.47 -32.11
C PHE A 45 -26.41 20.73 -32.90
N ASN A 46 -27.05 21.70 -32.28
CA ASN A 46 -27.31 23.03 -32.86
C ASN A 46 -26.00 23.84 -32.78
N ILE A 47 -25.62 24.47 -33.90
CA ILE A 47 -24.41 25.31 -33.96
C ILE A 47 -24.69 26.78 -33.61
N ASN A 48 -25.91 27.09 -33.12
CA ASN A 48 -26.35 28.43 -32.74
C ASN A 48 -26.21 29.46 -33.87
N ARG A 49 -26.42 29.03 -35.12
CA ARG A 49 -26.56 29.87 -36.31
C ARG A 49 -27.79 29.47 -37.05
N SER A 50 -28.34 30.42 -37.82
CA SER A 50 -29.53 30.22 -38.63
C SER A 50 -29.28 30.77 -40.04
N VAL A 51 -29.99 30.25 -41.01
CA VAL A 51 -29.91 30.66 -42.42
C VAL A 51 -31.32 30.68 -43.02
N ASP A 52 -31.53 31.50 -44.04
CA ASP A 52 -32.70 31.43 -44.87
C ASP A 52 -32.74 30.08 -45.64
N PRO A 53 -33.81 29.27 -45.49
CA PRO A 53 -33.94 27.98 -46.17
C PRO A 53 -33.68 28.01 -47.67
N ASP A 54 -34.07 29.11 -48.34
CA ASP A 54 -33.89 29.26 -49.80
C ASP A 54 -32.42 29.49 -50.19
N ASN A 55 -31.65 30.05 -49.27
CA ASN A 55 -30.21 30.27 -49.44
C ASN A 55 -29.37 29.06 -49.00
N TRP A 56 -29.99 27.92 -48.57
CA TRP A 56 -29.25 26.75 -48.13
C TRP A 56 -28.98 25.73 -49.24
N ASN A 57 -27.75 25.29 -49.39
CA ASN A 57 -27.36 24.15 -50.23
C ASN A 57 -27.26 22.89 -49.40
N ALA A 58 -28.29 22.05 -49.38
CA ALA A 58 -28.34 20.83 -48.60
C ALA A 58 -27.26 19.82 -49.00
N ALA A 59 -26.86 19.74 -50.27
CA ALA A 59 -25.84 18.82 -50.74
C ALA A 59 -24.44 19.19 -50.25
N LYS A 60 -24.11 20.48 -50.20
CA LYS A 60 -22.82 20.99 -49.75
C LYS A 60 -22.80 21.34 -48.25
N GLY A 61 -23.96 21.46 -47.60
CA GLY A 61 -24.09 21.93 -46.23
C GLY A 61 -23.50 23.33 -46.02
N LEU A 62 -23.82 24.27 -46.94
CA LEU A 62 -23.32 25.65 -46.98
C LEU A 62 -24.41 26.60 -47.44
N SER A 63 -24.30 27.90 -47.13
CA SER A 63 -25.12 28.92 -47.70
C SER A 63 -24.71 29.22 -49.17
N LYS A 64 -25.72 29.36 -50.07
CA LYS A 64 -25.52 29.73 -51.48
C LYS A 64 -25.36 31.25 -51.67
N GLY A 65 -25.75 32.04 -50.65
CA GLY A 65 -25.73 33.50 -50.71
C GLY A 65 -24.33 34.05 -50.81
N LYS A 66 -24.23 35.24 -51.41
CA LYS A 66 -22.96 35.96 -51.60
C LYS A 66 -22.86 37.19 -50.66
N SER A 67 -23.82 37.38 -49.79
CA SER A 67 -23.76 38.48 -48.80
C SER A 67 -22.62 38.32 -47.86
N LYS A 68 -22.17 39.39 -47.24
CA LYS A 68 -21.13 39.38 -46.18
C LYS A 68 -21.49 38.37 -45.09
N ARG A 69 -22.76 38.30 -44.70
CA ARG A 69 -23.28 37.36 -43.70
C ARG A 69 -23.16 35.90 -44.14
N ASP A 70 -23.44 35.61 -45.41
CA ASP A 70 -23.30 34.24 -45.95
C ASP A 70 -21.85 33.79 -45.99
N ILE A 71 -20.95 34.70 -46.35
CA ILE A 71 -19.51 34.42 -46.36
C ILE A 71 -18.99 34.16 -44.92
N GLU A 72 -19.41 34.98 -43.96
CA GLU A 72 -19.05 34.80 -42.53
C GLU A 72 -19.64 33.51 -41.99
N LEU A 73 -20.88 33.14 -42.33
CA LEU A 73 -21.48 31.86 -41.95
C LEU A 73 -20.66 30.68 -42.51
N ASN A 74 -20.32 30.70 -43.78
CA ASN A 74 -19.56 29.62 -44.42
C ASN A 74 -18.16 29.49 -43.78
N LYS A 75 -17.48 30.61 -43.48
CA LYS A 75 -16.20 30.60 -42.71
C LYS A 75 -16.37 29.97 -41.33
N TYR A 76 -17.47 30.26 -40.65
CA TYR A 76 -17.77 29.64 -39.34
C TYR A 76 -18.01 28.13 -39.46
N LEU A 77 -18.75 27.68 -40.50
CA LEU A 77 -18.94 26.26 -40.73
C LEU A 77 -17.61 25.54 -41.01
N ASP A 78 -16.68 26.18 -41.74
CA ASP A 78 -15.35 25.64 -41.97
C ASP A 78 -14.52 25.58 -40.69
N SER A 79 -14.61 26.57 -39.80
CA SER A 79 -13.94 26.53 -38.51
C SER A 79 -14.43 25.36 -37.63
N ILE A 80 -15.72 25.01 -37.72
CA ILE A 80 -16.24 23.82 -37.05
C ILE A 80 -15.68 22.55 -37.66
N ARG A 81 -15.52 22.45 -38.96
CA ARG A 81 -14.89 21.30 -39.63
C ARG A 81 -13.48 21.08 -39.14
N VAL A 82 -12.67 22.14 -39.12
CA VAL A 82 -11.28 22.11 -38.63
C VAL A 82 -11.26 21.63 -37.19
N ARG A 83 -12.04 22.26 -36.30
CA ARG A 83 -12.02 21.90 -34.87
C ARG A 83 -12.46 20.45 -34.60
N ILE A 84 -13.48 19.94 -35.32
CA ILE A 84 -13.90 18.55 -35.20
C ILE A 84 -12.84 17.60 -35.72
N SER A 85 -12.13 17.97 -36.80
CA SER A 85 -11.00 17.21 -37.32
C SER A 85 -9.82 17.11 -36.30
N GLU A 86 -9.50 18.22 -35.65
CA GLU A 86 -8.48 18.27 -34.59
C GLU A 86 -8.87 17.39 -33.39
N ILE A 87 -10.14 17.47 -32.95
CA ILE A 87 -10.65 16.60 -31.87
C ILE A 87 -10.55 15.14 -32.26
N HIS A 88 -10.97 14.77 -33.48
CA HIS A 88 -10.88 13.41 -33.97
C HIS A 88 -9.42 12.93 -34.02
N ALA A 89 -8.50 13.75 -34.53
CA ALA A 89 -7.07 13.43 -34.56
C ALA A 89 -6.49 13.24 -33.17
N SER A 90 -6.89 14.05 -32.18
CA SER A 90 -6.49 13.86 -30.78
C SER A 90 -6.99 12.54 -30.22
N LEU A 91 -8.28 12.21 -30.39
CA LEU A 91 -8.86 10.95 -29.93
C LEU A 91 -8.18 9.72 -30.56
N VAL A 92 -7.83 9.79 -31.84
CA VAL A 92 -7.05 8.73 -32.52
C VAL A 92 -5.66 8.59 -31.92
N LYS A 93 -4.98 9.71 -31.67
CA LYS A 93 -3.62 9.73 -31.10
C LYS A 93 -3.60 9.19 -29.68
N ASP A 94 -4.65 9.48 -28.90
CA ASP A 94 -4.78 9.07 -27.51
C ASP A 94 -5.38 7.67 -27.37
N GLU A 95 -5.64 6.98 -28.49
CA GLU A 95 -6.25 5.64 -28.55
C GLU A 95 -7.58 5.54 -27.82
N GLU A 96 -8.34 6.65 -27.74
CA GLU A 96 -9.65 6.69 -27.14
C GLU A 96 -10.72 6.09 -28.06
N ALA A 97 -11.81 5.61 -27.46
CA ALA A 97 -12.94 5.10 -28.23
C ALA A 97 -13.57 6.23 -29.05
N ILE A 98 -13.62 6.09 -30.37
CA ILE A 98 -14.19 7.09 -31.28
C ILE A 98 -15.65 6.76 -31.53
N ASN A 99 -16.54 7.60 -31.01
CA ASN A 99 -17.95 7.59 -31.33
C ASN A 99 -18.48 9.03 -31.50
N PRO A 100 -19.60 9.25 -32.19
CA PRO A 100 -20.05 10.59 -32.49
C PRO A 100 -20.47 11.40 -31.26
N LEU A 101 -20.86 10.74 -30.16
CA LEU A 101 -21.21 11.40 -28.91
C LEU A 101 -19.97 11.97 -28.19
N ILE A 102 -18.85 11.22 -28.16
CA ILE A 102 -17.58 11.67 -27.59
C ILE A 102 -17.09 12.90 -28.37
N ILE A 103 -17.06 12.84 -29.72
CA ILE A 103 -16.63 13.99 -30.53
C ILE A 103 -17.51 15.23 -30.25
N LYS A 104 -18.82 15.03 -30.18
CA LYS A 104 -19.77 16.12 -29.81
C LYS A 104 -19.45 16.68 -28.41
N GLN A 105 -19.22 15.85 -27.41
CA GLN A 105 -18.91 16.29 -26.05
C GLN A 105 -17.61 17.12 -26.00
N HIS A 106 -16.56 16.66 -26.68
CA HIS A 106 -15.31 17.43 -26.81
C HIS A 106 -15.51 18.77 -27.52
N PHE A 107 -16.33 18.79 -28.62
CA PHE A 107 -16.62 20.02 -29.34
C PHE A 107 -17.37 21.04 -28.48
N LEU A 108 -18.36 20.59 -27.70
CA LEU A 108 -19.16 21.43 -26.81
C LEU A 108 -18.46 21.83 -25.53
N GLY A 109 -17.22 21.32 -25.27
CA GLY A 109 -16.50 21.57 -24.04
C GLY A 109 -17.06 20.80 -22.83
N ASN A 110 -17.95 19.84 -23.06
CA ASN A 110 -18.58 19.01 -22.03
C ASN A 110 -17.86 17.68 -21.84
N ALA A 111 -16.79 17.41 -22.58
CA ALA A 111 -15.95 16.25 -22.37
C ALA A 111 -15.02 16.53 -21.19
N GLU A 112 -15.16 15.76 -20.12
CA GLU A 112 -14.07 15.66 -19.17
C GLU A 112 -12.88 15.02 -19.93
N GLY A 113 -11.75 15.71 -19.96
CA GLY A 113 -10.53 15.15 -20.51
C GLY A 113 -10.15 13.84 -19.80
N PRO A 114 -9.28 13.01 -20.39
CA PRO A 114 -8.88 11.75 -19.80
C PRO A 114 -8.35 11.99 -18.38
N LYS A 115 -8.83 11.20 -17.42
CA LYS A 115 -8.31 11.25 -16.05
C LYS A 115 -6.85 10.77 -16.08
N MET A 116 -5.94 11.65 -15.68
CA MET A 116 -4.50 11.37 -15.68
C MET A 116 -4.10 10.63 -14.42
N LEU A 117 -3.14 9.71 -14.51
CA LEU A 117 -2.77 8.78 -13.43
C LEU A 117 -2.21 9.51 -12.21
N CYS A 118 -1.26 10.42 -12.39
CA CYS A 118 -0.71 11.21 -11.29
C CYS A 118 -1.75 12.18 -10.70
N ALA A 119 -2.63 12.74 -11.54
CA ALA A 119 -3.73 13.59 -11.07
C ALA A 119 -4.69 12.79 -10.18
N VAL A 120 -5.06 11.57 -10.56
CA VAL A 120 -5.90 10.67 -9.73
C VAL A 120 -5.17 10.27 -8.45
N PHE A 121 -3.85 10.00 -8.51
CA PHE A 121 -3.07 9.72 -7.32
C PHE A 121 -3.06 10.90 -6.35
N ASN A 122 -2.87 12.11 -6.86
CA ASN A 122 -2.88 13.33 -6.06
C ASN A 122 -4.25 13.62 -5.45
N TYR A 123 -5.35 13.36 -6.18
CA TYR A 123 -6.70 13.41 -5.62
C TYR A 123 -6.86 12.52 -4.38
N VAL A 124 -6.33 11.30 -4.41
CA VAL A 124 -6.33 10.39 -3.25
C VAL A 124 -5.38 10.92 -2.14
N ASN A 125 -4.26 11.53 -2.51
CA ASN A 125 -3.34 12.14 -1.54
C ASN A 125 -3.95 13.32 -0.79
N GLU A 126 -4.78 14.14 -1.44
CA GLU A 126 -5.48 15.23 -0.75
C GLU A 126 -6.47 14.70 0.29
N GLN A 127 -7.17 13.61 0.00
CA GLN A 127 -8.02 12.94 1.00
C GLN A 127 -7.20 12.41 2.19
N HIS A 128 -5.98 11.89 1.93
CA HIS A 128 -5.07 11.48 3.00
C HIS A 128 -4.52 12.67 3.79
N LYS A 129 -4.32 13.82 3.15
CA LYS A 129 -3.93 15.06 3.82
C LYS A 129 -5.01 15.54 4.77
N GLU A 130 -6.26 15.60 4.33
CA GLU A 130 -7.41 15.94 5.18
C GLU A 130 -7.51 15.05 6.41
N ARG A 131 -7.28 13.73 6.24
CA ARG A 131 -7.25 12.77 7.35
C ARG A 131 -6.06 12.99 8.29
N PHE A 132 -4.92 13.40 7.74
CA PHE A 132 -3.75 13.77 8.54
C PHE A 132 -4.02 15.05 9.35
N ASP A 133 -4.57 16.07 8.72
CA ASP A 133 -4.88 17.35 9.35
C ASP A 133 -5.92 17.19 10.50
N ARG A 134 -6.80 16.18 10.42
CA ARG A 134 -7.72 15.78 11.50
C ARG A 134 -7.09 14.87 12.55
N GLY A 135 -5.87 14.39 12.35
CA GLY A 135 -5.21 13.45 13.25
C GLY A 135 -5.63 11.98 13.09
N ASP A 136 -6.43 11.62 12.05
CA ASP A 136 -6.87 10.25 11.80
C ASP A 136 -5.72 9.33 11.38
N ILE A 137 -4.67 9.89 10.80
CA ILE A 137 -3.47 9.17 10.38
C ILE A 137 -2.21 9.90 10.82
N CYS A 138 -1.15 9.14 11.13
CA CYS A 138 0.12 9.73 11.55
C CYS A 138 0.92 10.29 10.36
N ASP A 139 1.80 11.28 10.65
CA ASP A 139 2.72 11.93 9.71
C ASP A 139 3.48 10.91 8.83
N GLY A 140 4.07 9.88 9.43
CA GLY A 140 4.79 8.85 8.67
C GLY A 140 3.93 8.07 7.67
N THR A 141 2.60 8.03 7.84
CA THR A 141 1.69 7.43 6.87
C THR A 141 1.44 8.38 5.71
N TYR A 142 1.13 9.65 6.00
CA TYR A 142 0.93 10.68 5.00
C TYR A 142 2.18 10.89 4.12
N LEU A 143 3.36 11.03 4.73
CA LEU A 143 4.62 11.21 4.00
C LEU A 143 4.95 10.04 3.05
N ARG A 144 4.58 8.81 3.41
CA ARG A 144 4.77 7.65 2.52
C ARG A 144 3.85 7.70 1.30
N TRP A 145 2.62 8.18 1.45
CA TRP A 145 1.69 8.39 0.35
C TRP A 145 2.22 9.45 -0.60
N LYS A 146 2.65 10.60 -0.07
CA LYS A 146 3.27 11.69 -0.85
C LYS A 146 4.48 11.19 -1.64
N ARG A 147 5.40 10.49 -0.96
CA ARG A 147 6.59 9.91 -1.61
C ARG A 147 6.25 8.90 -2.71
N CYS A 148 5.16 8.15 -2.55
CA CYS A 148 4.71 7.23 -3.60
C CYS A 148 4.26 7.98 -4.86
N ALA A 149 3.57 9.10 -4.73
CA ALA A 149 3.19 9.94 -5.87
C ALA A 149 4.43 10.50 -6.58
N GLU A 150 5.42 10.98 -5.81
CA GLU A 150 6.70 11.47 -6.35
C GLU A 150 7.44 10.39 -7.14
N TYR A 151 7.51 9.17 -6.60
CA TYR A 151 8.13 8.02 -7.29
C TYR A 151 7.37 7.61 -8.55
N LEU A 152 6.03 7.67 -8.52
CA LEU A 152 5.21 7.35 -9.68
C LEU A 152 5.42 8.38 -10.80
N ALA A 153 5.42 9.67 -10.48
CA ALA A 153 5.66 10.74 -11.46
C ALA A 153 7.05 10.60 -12.10
N GLU A 154 8.08 10.34 -11.30
CA GLU A 154 9.45 10.12 -11.82
C GLU A 154 9.55 8.86 -12.69
N PHE A 155 8.85 7.79 -12.31
CA PHE A 155 8.77 6.57 -13.12
C PHE A 155 8.14 6.84 -14.50
N ILE A 156 7.01 7.56 -14.52
CA ILE A 156 6.29 7.91 -15.75
C ILE A 156 7.19 8.78 -16.63
N GLN A 157 7.82 9.80 -16.08
CA GLN A 157 8.73 10.67 -16.81
C GLN A 157 9.90 9.90 -17.41
N LYS A 158 10.49 8.96 -16.65
CA LYS A 158 11.60 8.14 -17.13
C LYS A 158 11.19 7.16 -18.23
N ARG A 159 9.99 6.56 -18.13
CA ARG A 159 9.50 5.55 -19.05
C ARG A 159 8.89 6.14 -20.32
N GLU A 160 8.02 7.14 -20.17
CA GLU A 160 7.16 7.66 -21.23
C GLU A 160 7.66 9.01 -21.79
N GLY A 161 8.64 9.65 -21.12
CA GLY A 161 9.11 10.99 -21.49
C GLY A 161 8.06 12.09 -21.29
N ARG A 162 7.07 11.86 -20.42
CA ARG A 162 5.93 12.74 -20.15
C ARG A 162 5.72 12.89 -18.65
N ASP A 163 5.11 14.00 -18.23
CA ASP A 163 4.85 14.27 -16.82
C ASP A 163 3.70 13.42 -16.25
N ASP A 164 2.75 12.98 -17.09
CA ASP A 164 1.62 12.14 -16.70
C ASP A 164 1.06 11.36 -17.90
N ILE A 165 0.26 10.33 -17.64
CA ILE A 165 -0.42 9.49 -18.63
C ILE A 165 -1.89 9.31 -18.27
N PRO A 166 -2.78 9.08 -19.25
CA PRO A 166 -4.16 8.65 -18.97
C PRO A 166 -4.17 7.38 -18.10
N ILE A 167 -5.00 7.37 -17.05
CA ILE A 167 -5.06 6.23 -16.12
C ILE A 167 -5.47 4.92 -16.83
N LYS A 168 -6.22 5.00 -17.92
CA LYS A 168 -6.59 3.86 -18.77
C LYS A 168 -5.40 3.20 -19.47
N LYS A 169 -4.26 3.87 -19.57
CA LYS A 169 -3.00 3.31 -20.10
C LYS A 169 -2.20 2.52 -19.05
N LEU A 170 -2.63 2.52 -17.80
CA LEU A 170 -1.98 1.73 -16.75
C LEU A 170 -2.22 0.24 -16.97
N THR A 171 -1.23 -0.45 -17.50
CA THR A 171 -1.28 -1.91 -17.73
C THR A 171 -0.66 -2.70 -16.59
N SER A 172 -0.96 -3.99 -16.53
CA SER A 172 -0.33 -4.94 -15.60
C SER A 172 1.20 -4.96 -15.73
N GLY A 173 1.74 -4.86 -16.96
CA GLY A 173 3.19 -4.77 -17.21
C GLY A 173 3.81 -3.48 -16.65
N MET A 174 3.13 -2.34 -16.74
CA MET A 174 3.62 -1.09 -16.15
C MET A 174 3.72 -1.16 -14.62
N ILE A 175 2.86 -1.93 -13.98
CA ILE A 175 2.91 -2.14 -12.52
C ILE A 175 4.16 -2.93 -12.13
N ASP A 176 4.54 -3.95 -12.91
CA ASP A 176 5.77 -4.69 -12.70
C ASP A 176 7.00 -3.81 -12.93
N ASP A 177 6.98 -3.00 -13.98
CA ASP A 177 8.06 -2.05 -14.26
C ASP A 177 8.19 -0.99 -13.16
N PHE A 178 7.07 -0.54 -12.60
CA PHE A 178 7.08 0.38 -11.45
C PHE A 178 7.66 -0.30 -10.20
N GLU A 179 7.30 -1.55 -9.93
CA GLU A 179 7.87 -2.33 -8.83
C GLU A 179 9.38 -2.51 -9.01
N HIS A 180 9.83 -2.85 -10.22
CA HIS A 180 11.24 -2.95 -10.57
C HIS A 180 11.97 -1.60 -10.40
N PHE A 181 11.38 -0.51 -10.86
CA PHE A 181 11.91 0.85 -10.67
C PHE A 181 12.09 1.19 -9.17
N LEU A 182 11.11 0.84 -8.34
CA LEU A 182 11.19 1.06 -6.89
C LEU A 182 12.37 0.31 -6.26
N ARG A 183 12.66 -0.90 -6.72
CA ARG A 183 13.78 -1.71 -6.20
C ARG A 183 15.12 -1.21 -6.72
N VAL A 184 15.27 -1.08 -8.02
CA VAL A 184 16.55 -0.84 -8.67
C VAL A 184 16.92 0.64 -8.63
N ASN A 185 16.02 1.53 -9.01
CA ASN A 185 16.33 2.96 -9.11
C ASN A 185 16.21 3.67 -7.76
N LYS A 186 15.29 3.23 -6.89
CA LYS A 186 15.07 3.84 -5.57
C LYS A 186 15.70 3.07 -4.41
N GLY A 187 16.30 1.91 -4.66
CA GLY A 187 16.96 1.08 -3.65
C GLY A 187 16.00 0.55 -2.58
N ASN A 188 14.70 0.48 -2.86
CA ASN A 188 13.74 -0.01 -1.89
C ASN A 188 13.84 -1.52 -1.71
N GLY A 189 13.92 -2.00 -0.48
CA GLY A 189 13.78 -3.42 -0.19
C GLY A 189 12.38 -3.94 -0.52
N ASN A 190 12.23 -5.27 -0.69
CA ASN A 190 10.98 -5.94 -1.09
C ASN A 190 9.72 -5.40 -0.40
N ASN A 191 9.72 -5.34 0.93
CA ASN A 191 8.54 -4.93 1.70
C ASN A 191 8.18 -3.44 1.51
N ALA A 192 9.15 -2.60 1.21
CA ALA A 192 8.92 -1.17 0.92
C ALA A 192 8.35 -1.00 -0.49
N ALA A 193 8.92 -1.66 -1.50
CA ALA A 193 8.41 -1.65 -2.88
C ALA A 193 6.95 -2.14 -2.94
N ILE A 194 6.66 -3.30 -2.35
CA ILE A 194 5.30 -3.85 -2.28
C ILE A 194 4.32 -2.88 -1.59
N ARG A 195 4.75 -2.13 -0.59
CA ARG A 195 3.91 -1.12 0.06
C ARG A 195 3.50 -0.02 -0.91
N TYR A 196 4.42 0.51 -1.71
CA TYR A 196 4.14 1.53 -2.70
C TYR A 196 3.23 0.99 -3.82
N VAL A 197 3.49 -0.22 -4.30
CA VAL A 197 2.61 -0.90 -5.26
C VAL A 197 1.18 -1.08 -4.71
N ARG A 198 1.04 -1.39 -3.41
CA ARG A 198 -0.28 -1.45 -2.76
C ARG A 198 -0.97 -0.08 -2.66
N TYR A 199 -0.22 1.02 -2.56
CA TYR A 199 -0.80 2.37 -2.63
C TYR A 199 -1.35 2.63 -4.03
N LEU A 200 -0.59 2.31 -5.09
CA LEU A 200 -1.08 2.39 -6.46
C LEU A 200 -2.35 1.53 -6.67
N LYS A 201 -2.36 0.29 -6.14
CA LYS A 201 -3.58 -0.56 -6.16
C LYS A 201 -4.79 0.10 -5.47
N LYS A 202 -4.58 0.86 -4.41
CA LYS A 202 -5.66 1.62 -3.77
C LYS A 202 -6.18 2.74 -4.67
N VAL A 203 -5.30 3.43 -5.37
CA VAL A 203 -5.65 4.49 -6.33
C VAL A 203 -6.45 3.90 -7.50
N THR A 204 -6.04 2.77 -8.07
CA THR A 204 -6.79 2.10 -9.14
C THR A 204 -8.18 1.66 -8.69
N ARG A 205 -8.34 1.21 -7.44
CA ARG A 205 -9.67 0.90 -6.88
C ARG A 205 -10.58 2.13 -6.79
N VAL A 206 -10.04 3.29 -6.43
CA VAL A 206 -10.79 4.55 -6.45
C VAL A 206 -11.18 4.91 -7.89
N ALA A 207 -10.28 4.73 -8.85
CA ALA A 207 -10.56 4.99 -10.26
C ALA A 207 -11.64 4.05 -10.82
N LEU A 208 -11.62 2.76 -10.48
CA LEU A 208 -12.65 1.79 -10.84
C LEU A 208 -14.01 2.15 -10.25
N ALA A 209 -14.06 2.51 -8.98
CA ALA A 209 -15.30 2.91 -8.30
C ALA A 209 -15.92 4.16 -8.93
N ASN A 210 -15.10 5.09 -9.44
CA ASN A 210 -15.54 6.31 -10.14
C ASN A 210 -15.70 6.11 -11.65
N LYS A 211 -15.52 4.90 -12.19
CA LYS A 211 -15.59 4.58 -13.62
C LYS A 211 -14.58 5.37 -14.49
N TRP A 212 -13.45 5.76 -13.90
CA TRP A 212 -12.32 6.38 -14.61
C TRP A 212 -11.39 5.32 -15.24
N LEU A 213 -11.51 4.08 -14.76
CA LEU A 213 -10.82 2.90 -15.25
C LEU A 213 -11.86 1.79 -15.48
N ASP A 214 -11.74 1.06 -16.58
CA ASP A 214 -12.73 0.05 -16.98
C ASP A 214 -12.42 -1.33 -16.40
N GLU A 215 -11.12 -1.69 -16.28
CA GLU A 215 -10.65 -3.00 -15.80
C GLU A 215 -9.58 -2.84 -14.71
N ASP A 216 -9.49 -3.80 -13.79
CA ASP A 216 -8.47 -3.79 -12.72
C ASP A 216 -7.12 -4.28 -13.27
N PRO A 217 -6.10 -3.43 -13.42
CA PRO A 217 -4.79 -3.85 -13.89
C PRO A 217 -4.02 -4.72 -12.88
N PHE A 218 -4.58 -4.93 -11.68
CA PHE A 218 -4.02 -5.77 -10.61
C PHE A 218 -4.70 -7.14 -10.50
N ILE A 219 -5.57 -7.54 -11.43
CA ILE A 219 -6.40 -8.76 -11.30
C ILE A 219 -5.54 -10.00 -11.03
N ASP A 220 -4.41 -10.16 -11.74
CA ASP A 220 -3.52 -11.33 -11.64
C ASP A 220 -2.24 -11.04 -10.83
N LYS A 221 -2.22 -9.96 -10.03
CA LYS A 221 -1.01 -9.55 -9.29
C LYS A 221 -1.05 -10.00 -7.83
N HIS A 222 -0.08 -10.84 -7.50
CA HIS A 222 0.16 -11.30 -6.13
C HIS A 222 1.54 -10.83 -5.65
N TYR A 223 1.55 -10.01 -4.60
CA TYR A 223 2.78 -9.51 -3.97
C TYR A 223 2.88 -10.03 -2.55
N SER A 224 3.85 -10.91 -2.29
CA SER A 224 4.12 -11.45 -0.97
C SER A 224 5.23 -10.67 -0.26
N ARG A 225 4.99 -10.38 1.01
CA ARG A 225 6.02 -9.77 1.86
C ARG A 225 7.04 -10.81 2.29
N THR A 226 8.31 -10.44 2.29
CA THR A 226 9.35 -11.23 2.92
C THR A 226 9.20 -11.13 4.43
N ALA A 227 9.20 -12.28 5.12
CA ALA A 227 9.22 -12.30 6.57
C ALA A 227 10.48 -11.58 7.08
N THR A 228 10.31 -10.67 8.04
CA THR A 228 11.42 -9.98 8.69
C THR A 228 11.63 -10.60 10.05
N ASN A 229 12.76 -11.31 10.22
CA ASN A 229 13.20 -11.72 11.54
C ASN A 229 13.91 -10.53 12.20
N ARG A 230 13.29 -9.95 13.23
CA ARG A 230 13.86 -8.79 13.93
C ARG A 230 14.71 -9.15 15.14
N GLY A 231 14.79 -10.42 15.47
CA GLY A 231 15.49 -10.89 16.63
C GLY A 231 14.87 -10.45 17.98
N HIS A 232 15.41 -10.98 19.04
CA HIS A 232 15.12 -10.63 20.43
C HIS A 232 16.39 -10.83 21.25
N LEU A 233 16.41 -10.34 22.48
CA LEU A 233 17.49 -10.61 23.44
C LEU A 233 17.15 -11.84 24.28
N GLY A 234 18.18 -12.66 24.56
CA GLY A 234 18.13 -13.66 25.62
C GLY A 234 18.21 -12.99 27.00
N GLU A 235 17.84 -13.71 28.03
CA GLU A 235 17.88 -13.22 29.43
C GLU A 235 19.27 -12.77 29.84
N GLU A 236 20.33 -13.51 29.48
CA GLU A 236 21.72 -13.17 29.77
C GLU A 236 22.18 -11.89 29.04
N GLU A 237 21.68 -11.63 27.85
CA GLU A 237 21.96 -10.39 27.14
C GLU A 237 21.28 -9.19 27.84
N VAL A 238 20.04 -9.35 28.33
CA VAL A 238 19.34 -8.34 29.12
C VAL A 238 20.08 -8.08 30.44
N LYS A 239 20.53 -9.14 31.14
CA LYS A 239 21.34 -9.02 32.38
C LYS A 239 22.64 -8.25 32.12
N ARG A 240 23.35 -8.54 31.04
CA ARG A 240 24.58 -7.81 30.66
C ARG A 240 24.32 -6.32 30.42
N ILE A 241 23.22 -5.97 29.77
CA ILE A 241 22.81 -4.54 29.59
C ILE A 241 22.56 -3.90 30.94
N MET A 242 21.83 -4.57 31.83
CA MET A 242 21.49 -4.05 33.16
C MET A 242 22.75 -3.87 34.04
N ALA A 243 23.73 -4.73 33.89
CA ALA A 243 24.97 -4.72 34.69
C ALA A 243 25.98 -3.64 34.24
N LEU A 244 25.74 -2.94 33.12
CA LEU A 244 26.67 -1.90 32.66
C LEU A 244 26.75 -0.75 33.67
N ASN A 245 27.95 -0.41 34.10
CA ASN A 245 28.19 0.81 34.84
C ASN A 245 28.31 2.00 33.88
N LEU A 246 27.29 2.83 33.87
CA LEU A 246 27.16 4.00 32.97
C LEU A 246 27.11 5.33 33.78
N THR A 247 27.60 5.35 34.99
CA THR A 247 27.54 6.51 35.90
C THR A 247 28.21 7.72 35.30
N GLU A 248 29.30 7.54 34.57
CA GLU A 248 30.02 8.62 33.88
C GLU A 248 29.35 9.06 32.58
N PHE A 249 28.35 8.31 32.08
CA PHE A 249 27.64 8.57 30.83
C PHE A 249 26.12 8.69 31.04
N PRO A 250 25.62 9.76 31.70
CA PRO A 250 24.21 9.91 32.04
C PRO A 250 23.23 9.71 30.88
N ARG A 251 23.67 10.12 29.66
CA ARG A 251 22.87 9.91 28.41
C ARG A 251 22.64 8.43 28.09
N LEU A 252 23.68 7.60 28.28
CA LEU A 252 23.60 6.16 28.02
C LEU A 252 22.85 5.46 29.15
N ASP A 253 23.05 5.89 30.40
CA ASP A 253 22.33 5.35 31.56
C ASP A 253 20.82 5.53 31.41
N GLN A 254 20.38 6.71 31.01
CA GLN A 254 18.97 7.02 30.73
C GLN A 254 18.40 6.15 29.59
N VAL A 255 19.14 5.97 28.51
CA VAL A 255 18.70 5.15 27.37
C VAL A 255 18.66 3.67 27.71
N ARG A 256 19.70 3.16 28.43
CA ARG A 256 19.72 1.80 28.96
C ARG A 256 18.49 1.53 29.81
N ASP A 257 18.17 2.41 30.74
CA ASP A 257 17.07 2.25 31.68
C ASP A 257 15.72 2.28 30.97
N THR A 258 15.53 3.19 30.00
CA THR A 258 14.32 3.22 29.17
C THR A 258 14.18 1.94 28.35
N PHE A 259 15.27 1.42 27.79
CA PHE A 259 15.27 0.17 27.04
C PHE A 259 14.94 -1.04 27.94
N VAL A 260 15.57 -1.13 29.10
CA VAL A 260 15.29 -2.16 30.11
C VAL A 260 13.83 -2.10 30.55
N PHE A 261 13.32 -0.91 30.83
CA PHE A 261 11.89 -0.73 31.14
C PHE A 261 10.99 -1.34 30.07
N CYS A 262 11.30 -1.09 28.78
CA CYS A 262 10.56 -1.67 27.66
C CYS A 262 10.74 -3.19 27.55
N CYS A 263 11.88 -3.75 27.96
CA CYS A 263 12.09 -5.20 28.02
C CYS A 263 11.22 -5.91 29.07
N PHE A 264 10.80 -5.19 30.11
CA PHE A 264 9.95 -5.73 31.18
C PHE A 264 8.48 -5.29 31.11
N THR A 265 8.12 -4.40 30.18
CA THR A 265 6.73 -3.92 30.03
C THR A 265 6.17 -4.16 28.63
N GLY A 266 7.04 -4.42 27.65
CA GLY A 266 6.62 -4.58 26.25
C GLY A 266 6.09 -3.31 25.59
N LEU A 267 6.14 -2.14 26.24
CA LEU A 267 5.68 -0.89 25.66
C LEU A 267 6.43 -0.53 24.39
N ALA A 268 5.72 -0.04 23.39
CA ALA A 268 6.34 0.53 22.19
C ALA A 268 6.92 1.92 22.50
N PHE A 269 7.87 2.39 21.67
CA PHE A 269 8.50 3.70 21.85
C PHE A 269 7.48 4.84 21.98
N ALA A 270 6.46 4.84 21.13
CA ALA A 270 5.42 5.88 21.17
C ALA A 270 4.66 5.88 22.49
N ASP A 271 4.39 4.69 23.04
CA ASP A 271 3.62 4.52 24.26
C ASP A 271 4.43 4.89 25.52
N ILE A 272 5.74 4.50 25.57
CA ILE A 272 6.62 4.89 26.68
C ILE A 272 6.96 6.39 26.68
N SER A 273 7.09 7.01 25.52
CA SER A 273 7.40 8.44 25.40
C SER A 273 6.31 9.37 25.94
N THR A 274 5.09 8.85 26.09
CA THR A 274 3.91 9.56 26.58
C THR A 274 3.29 8.87 27.81
N LEU A 275 4.03 7.99 28.47
CA LEU A 275 3.55 7.34 29.69
C LEU A 275 3.61 8.32 30.86
N SER A 276 2.46 8.73 31.38
CA SER A 276 2.30 9.59 32.56
C SER A 276 1.88 8.79 33.80
N LYS A 277 1.94 9.40 34.98
CA LYS A 277 1.58 8.76 36.24
C LYS A 277 0.08 8.33 36.30
N GLU A 278 -0.79 9.00 35.54
CA GLU A 278 -2.22 8.66 35.47
C GLU A 278 -2.52 7.27 34.89
N PHE A 279 -1.61 6.75 34.07
CA PHE A 279 -1.72 5.39 33.51
C PHE A 279 -1.17 4.30 34.43
N ILE A 280 -0.59 4.67 35.58
CA ILE A 280 -0.17 3.74 36.62
C ILE A 280 -1.25 3.68 37.68
N VAL A 281 -1.94 2.56 37.72
CA VAL A 281 -3.05 2.32 38.67
C VAL A 281 -2.65 1.23 39.66
N GLU A 282 -3.16 1.29 40.88
CA GLU A 282 -3.02 0.25 41.90
C GLU A 282 -4.29 -0.56 41.94
N ASP A 283 -4.19 -1.88 42.03
CA ASP A 283 -5.34 -2.76 42.20
C ASP A 283 -5.69 -2.96 43.69
N ASP A 284 -6.75 -3.71 43.94
CA ASP A 284 -7.25 -3.95 45.30
C ASP A 284 -6.23 -4.69 46.22
N ASN A 285 -5.21 -5.32 45.60
CA ASN A 285 -4.14 -6.03 46.32
C ASN A 285 -2.90 -5.16 46.54
N GLY A 286 -2.90 -3.89 46.11
CA GLY A 286 -1.75 -2.99 46.15
C GLY A 286 -0.75 -3.20 45.04
N GLU A 287 -1.06 -4.04 44.02
CA GLU A 287 -0.19 -4.27 42.86
C GLU A 287 -0.34 -3.14 41.85
N LYS A 288 0.78 -2.67 41.32
CA LYS A 288 0.80 -1.59 40.34
C LYS A 288 0.73 -2.12 38.91
N TRP A 289 -0.14 -1.46 38.13
CA TRP A 289 -0.39 -1.82 36.74
C TRP A 289 -0.26 -0.60 35.84
N ILE A 290 0.25 -0.81 34.61
CA ILE A 290 0.11 0.16 33.52
C ILE A 290 -1.17 -0.18 32.77
N ARG A 291 -2.09 0.79 32.67
CA ARG A 291 -3.29 0.73 31.84
C ARG A 291 -3.28 1.90 30.87
N LYS A 292 -2.74 1.70 29.67
CA LYS A 292 -2.53 2.77 28.70
C LYS A 292 -3.05 2.37 27.32
N PRO A 293 -3.92 3.21 26.69
CA PRO A 293 -4.28 3.02 25.28
C PRO A 293 -3.05 3.21 24.40
N ARG A 294 -2.85 2.30 23.46
CA ARG A 294 -1.76 2.36 22.49
C ARG A 294 -2.00 3.50 21.51
N GLN A 295 -0.99 4.31 21.28
CA GLN A 295 -1.06 5.41 20.31
C GLN A 295 -1.35 4.92 18.87
N LYS A 296 -0.94 3.69 18.51
CA LYS A 296 -1.11 3.16 17.16
C LYS A 296 -2.49 2.57 16.88
N THR A 297 -3.15 1.97 17.87
CA THR A 297 -4.35 1.15 17.66
C THR A 297 -5.52 1.54 18.55
N GLY A 298 -5.30 2.34 19.60
CA GLY A 298 -6.30 2.65 20.61
C GLY A 298 -6.55 1.52 21.64
N GLU A 299 -6.06 0.31 21.38
CA GLU A 299 -6.20 -0.84 22.28
C GLU A 299 -5.48 -0.61 23.61
N ILE A 300 -6.09 -1.01 24.71
CA ILE A 300 -5.51 -0.81 26.05
C ILE A 300 -4.47 -1.90 26.32
N SER A 301 -3.22 -1.48 26.54
CA SER A 301 -2.19 -2.32 27.14
C SER A 301 -2.39 -2.39 28.65
N THR A 302 -2.54 -3.59 29.20
CA THR A 302 -2.72 -3.84 30.64
C THR A 302 -1.54 -4.67 31.12
N ILE A 303 -0.60 -4.05 31.85
CA ILE A 303 0.71 -4.64 32.16
C ILE A 303 0.96 -4.55 33.66
N PRO A 304 1.17 -5.68 34.39
CA PRO A 304 1.59 -5.63 35.77
C PRO A 304 3.02 -5.07 35.87
N LEU A 305 3.25 -4.16 36.78
CA LEU A 305 4.58 -3.57 37.02
C LEU A 305 5.42 -4.46 37.94
N LEU A 306 6.38 -5.14 37.38
CA LEU A 306 7.41 -5.88 38.11
C LEU A 306 8.34 -4.91 38.87
N ASP A 307 9.16 -5.43 39.79
CA ASP A 307 10.08 -4.64 40.63
C ASP A 307 11.04 -3.76 39.83
N ILE A 308 11.59 -4.29 38.72
CA ILE A 308 12.58 -3.56 37.92
C ILE A 308 11.97 -2.30 37.32
N PRO A 309 10.85 -2.33 36.59
CA PRO A 309 10.14 -1.13 36.15
C PRO A 309 9.79 -0.16 37.29
N GLN A 310 9.35 -0.65 38.44
CA GLN A 310 9.01 0.20 39.58
C GLN A 310 10.23 0.96 40.12
N ARG A 311 11.38 0.28 40.24
CA ARG A 311 12.66 0.92 40.65
C ARG A 311 13.11 1.97 39.64
N LEU A 312 12.95 1.73 38.37
CA LEU A 312 13.28 2.71 37.31
C LEU A 312 12.38 3.95 37.38
N ILE A 313 11.08 3.78 37.59
CA ILE A 313 10.15 4.92 37.81
C ILE A 313 10.61 5.74 39.01
N LYS A 314 10.93 5.09 40.14
CA LYS A 314 11.42 5.78 41.34
C LYS A 314 12.75 6.49 41.12
N LYS A 315 13.70 5.88 40.36
CA LYS A 315 15.00 6.49 40.02
C LYS A 315 14.83 7.84 39.31
N TYR A 316 13.85 7.97 38.43
CA TYR A 316 13.64 9.17 37.62
C TYR A 316 12.53 10.10 38.13
N GLU A 317 11.95 9.82 39.27
CA GLU A 317 10.81 10.58 39.80
C GLU A 317 11.09 12.10 39.93
N ASN A 318 12.32 12.47 40.32
CA ASN A 318 12.75 13.86 40.49
C ASN A 318 13.56 14.37 39.30
N HIS A 319 13.60 13.66 38.18
CA HIS A 319 14.34 14.10 37.01
C HIS A 319 13.64 15.32 36.35
N PRO A 320 14.37 16.41 36.02
CA PRO A 320 13.78 17.63 35.51
C PRO A 320 12.83 17.45 34.29
N THR A 321 13.22 16.59 33.35
CA THR A 321 12.39 16.29 32.17
C THR A 321 11.09 15.56 32.55
N VAL A 322 11.16 14.68 33.55
CA VAL A 322 10.00 13.90 34.05
C VAL A 322 8.99 14.85 34.68
N ILE A 323 9.47 15.76 35.53
CA ILE A 323 8.62 16.76 36.19
C ILE A 323 8.03 17.73 35.14
N ALA A 324 8.86 18.27 34.25
CA ALA A 324 8.42 19.26 33.28
C ALA A 324 7.38 18.72 32.26
N LYS A 325 7.48 17.45 31.89
CA LYS A 325 6.58 16.83 30.90
C LYS A 325 5.46 15.96 31.50
N GLY A 326 5.46 15.74 32.82
CA GLY A 326 4.48 14.86 33.49
C GLY A 326 4.57 13.39 33.08
N ILE A 327 5.73 12.92 32.58
CA ILE A 327 5.97 11.54 32.15
C ILE A 327 6.69 10.74 33.24
N VAL A 328 6.76 9.42 33.13
CA VAL A 328 7.39 8.57 34.15
C VAL A 328 8.89 8.31 33.93
N LEU A 329 9.39 8.45 32.70
CA LEU A 329 10.79 8.27 32.32
C LEU A 329 11.25 9.36 31.34
N PRO A 330 12.52 9.79 31.42
CA PRO A 330 13.03 10.87 30.57
C PRO A 330 13.38 10.35 29.15
N VAL A 331 12.37 10.11 28.33
CA VAL A 331 12.53 9.54 26.99
C VAL A 331 13.00 10.62 25.99
N ILE A 332 14.06 10.32 25.25
CA ILE A 332 14.59 11.15 24.15
C ILE A 332 13.98 10.71 22.82
N SER A 333 14.28 11.40 21.72
CA SER A 333 13.75 11.05 20.39
C SER A 333 14.15 9.61 19.98
N ASN A 334 13.28 8.92 19.24
CA ASN A 334 13.51 7.53 18.82
C ASN A 334 14.82 7.35 18.01
N GLN A 335 15.15 8.33 17.18
CA GLN A 335 16.38 8.29 16.39
C GLN A 335 17.62 8.32 17.29
N ARG A 336 17.68 9.26 18.24
CA ARG A 336 18.80 9.34 19.21
C ARG A 336 18.84 8.12 20.10
N MET A 337 17.68 7.62 20.55
CA MET A 337 17.59 6.42 21.36
C MET A 337 18.21 5.21 20.64
N ASN A 338 17.85 4.97 19.36
CA ASN A 338 18.43 3.89 18.59
C ASN A 338 19.92 4.07 18.32
N SER A 339 20.42 5.31 18.16
CA SER A 339 21.86 5.59 18.04
C SER A 339 22.61 5.20 19.32
N TYR A 340 22.13 5.60 20.49
CA TYR A 340 22.76 5.27 21.77
C TYR A 340 22.62 3.78 22.15
N LEU A 341 21.54 3.12 21.69
CA LEU A 341 21.41 1.67 21.84
C LEU A 341 22.50 0.89 21.08
N ALA A 342 23.00 1.42 19.96
CA ALA A 342 24.15 0.83 19.27
C ALA A 342 25.44 0.92 20.11
N GLU A 343 25.67 2.06 20.80
CA GLU A 343 26.78 2.22 21.75
C GLU A 343 26.65 1.21 22.92
N ILE A 344 25.47 1.12 23.52
CA ILE A 344 25.16 0.19 24.61
C ILE A 344 25.37 -1.27 24.17
N ALA A 345 24.97 -1.65 22.94
CA ALA A 345 25.19 -2.99 22.40
C ALA A 345 26.68 -3.33 22.35
N THR A 346 27.53 -2.38 21.91
CA THR A 346 28.97 -2.55 21.87
C THR A 346 29.56 -2.75 23.28
N LEU A 347 29.19 -1.91 24.25
CA LEU A 347 29.63 -2.02 25.64
C LEU A 347 29.17 -3.33 26.29
N ALA A 348 27.96 -3.79 26.00
CA ALA A 348 27.43 -5.05 26.50
C ALA A 348 27.95 -6.29 25.73
N LYS A 349 28.80 -6.11 24.71
CA LYS A 349 29.28 -7.16 23.80
C LYS A 349 28.14 -7.96 23.16
N ILE A 350 27.13 -7.24 22.68
CA ILE A 350 25.95 -7.78 21.96
C ILE A 350 26.10 -7.49 20.49
N GLN A 351 26.13 -8.51 19.63
CA GLN A 351 26.26 -8.35 18.18
C GLN A 351 24.94 -8.02 17.48
N LYS A 352 23.82 -8.12 18.19
CA LYS A 352 22.49 -7.81 17.65
C LYS A 352 22.29 -6.29 17.54
N HIS A 353 21.70 -5.84 16.45
CA HIS A 353 21.36 -4.43 16.28
C HIS A 353 20.20 -4.04 17.20
N LEU A 354 20.49 -3.37 18.31
CA LEU A 354 19.48 -2.97 19.29
C LEU A 354 18.62 -1.80 18.76
N THR A 355 17.34 -1.93 18.97
CA THR A 355 16.34 -0.87 18.71
C THR A 355 15.26 -0.91 19.78
N THR A 356 14.53 0.17 19.96
CA THR A 356 13.40 0.20 20.90
C THR A 356 12.37 -0.91 20.63
N HIS A 357 12.24 -1.35 19.38
CA HIS A 357 11.31 -2.42 19.01
C HIS A 357 11.79 -3.81 19.46
N ILE A 358 13.12 -4.04 19.52
CA ILE A 358 13.67 -5.29 20.03
C ILE A 358 13.34 -5.48 21.52
N ALA A 359 13.28 -4.42 22.32
CA ALA A 359 12.84 -4.51 23.71
C ALA A 359 11.45 -5.15 23.83
N ARG A 360 10.52 -4.74 22.98
CA ARG A 360 9.16 -5.31 22.94
C ARG A 360 9.15 -6.77 22.47
N HIS A 361 9.99 -7.14 21.49
CA HIS A 361 10.16 -8.54 21.09
C HIS A 361 10.77 -9.38 22.23
N THR A 362 11.75 -8.80 22.94
CA THR A 362 12.37 -9.42 24.13
C THR A 362 11.35 -9.67 25.22
N PHE A 363 10.50 -8.69 25.56
CA PHE A 363 9.41 -8.89 26.51
C PHE A 363 8.52 -10.07 26.13
N ALA A 364 8.04 -10.09 24.87
CA ALA A 364 7.14 -11.14 24.42
C ALA A 364 7.77 -12.53 24.46
N THR A 365 9.04 -12.66 24.01
CA THR A 365 9.75 -13.94 24.00
C THR A 365 10.16 -14.40 25.41
N MET A 366 10.57 -13.48 26.29
CA MET A 366 10.84 -13.79 27.71
C MET A 366 9.56 -14.25 28.41
N SER A 367 8.43 -13.57 28.20
CA SER A 367 7.15 -13.96 28.77
C SER A 367 6.71 -15.35 28.30
N LEU A 368 6.85 -15.66 27.02
CA LEU A 368 6.54 -17.02 26.50
C LEU A 368 7.46 -18.10 27.09
N ARG A 369 8.77 -17.83 27.22
CA ARG A 369 9.73 -18.75 27.85
C ARG A 369 9.38 -19.03 29.32
N ASN A 370 8.85 -18.03 29.99
CA ASN A 370 8.36 -18.18 31.36
C ASN A 370 6.88 -18.65 31.43
N HIS A 371 6.41 -19.33 30.40
CA HIS A 371 5.10 -19.96 30.31
C HIS A 371 3.89 -19.03 30.52
N VAL A 372 4.06 -17.72 30.28
CA VAL A 372 2.94 -16.78 30.30
C VAL A 372 2.03 -17.08 29.08
N PRO A 373 0.71 -17.29 29.26
CA PRO A 373 -0.19 -17.56 28.16
C PRO A 373 -0.15 -16.48 27.07
N ILE A 374 -0.22 -16.90 25.80
CA ILE A 374 -0.12 -15.99 24.65
C ILE A 374 -1.23 -14.94 24.64
N GLU A 375 -2.41 -15.27 25.17
CA GLU A 375 -3.54 -14.36 25.34
C GLU A 375 -3.20 -13.23 26.32
N SER A 376 -2.56 -13.56 27.43
CA SER A 376 -2.09 -12.59 28.42
C SER A 376 -1.03 -11.67 27.82
N ILE A 377 -0.06 -12.24 27.06
CA ILE A 377 0.94 -11.45 26.34
C ILE A 377 0.29 -10.54 25.31
N SER A 378 -0.69 -11.03 24.57
CA SER A 378 -1.45 -10.23 23.58
C SER A 378 -2.13 -9.04 24.24
N LYS A 379 -2.75 -9.24 25.40
CA LYS A 379 -3.40 -8.19 26.20
C LYS A 379 -2.38 -7.18 26.75
N MET A 380 -1.25 -7.64 27.31
CA MET A 380 -0.17 -6.76 27.78
C MET A 380 0.40 -5.92 26.63
N LEU A 381 0.59 -6.52 25.47
CA LEU A 381 1.07 -5.83 24.28
C LEU A 381 0.00 -4.94 23.63
N GLY A 382 -1.28 -5.04 23.98
CA GLY A 382 -2.37 -4.31 23.33
C GLY A 382 -2.49 -4.64 21.85
N HIS A 383 -2.48 -5.93 21.49
CA HIS A 383 -2.74 -6.39 20.14
C HIS A 383 -4.25 -6.63 19.97
N SER A 384 -4.84 -6.04 18.94
CA SER A 384 -6.23 -6.27 18.55
C SER A 384 -6.47 -7.65 17.95
N ASP A 385 -5.39 -8.29 17.44
CA ASP A 385 -5.41 -9.61 16.82
C ASP A 385 -4.27 -10.46 17.41
N ILE A 386 -4.62 -11.61 17.97
CA ILE A 386 -3.69 -12.57 18.56
C ILE A 386 -2.68 -13.10 17.54
N GLN A 387 -3.03 -13.13 16.23
CA GLN A 387 -2.10 -13.51 15.17
C GLN A 387 -0.83 -12.65 15.17
N THR A 388 -0.94 -11.39 15.60
CA THR A 388 0.22 -10.50 15.77
C THR A 388 1.16 -11.00 16.87
N THR A 389 0.64 -11.70 17.89
CA THR A 389 1.44 -12.27 19.00
C THR A 389 1.99 -13.65 18.64
N GLN A 390 1.31 -14.42 17.78
CA GLN A 390 1.75 -15.75 17.35
C GLN A 390 3.10 -15.74 16.62
N ILE A 391 3.54 -14.59 16.09
CA ILE A 391 4.89 -14.47 15.51
C ILE A 391 5.99 -14.79 16.54
N TYR A 392 5.76 -14.53 17.83
CA TYR A 392 6.73 -14.79 18.89
C TYR A 392 6.79 -16.30 19.23
N ALA A 393 5.65 -17.00 19.19
CA ALA A 393 5.61 -18.44 19.41
C ALA A 393 6.43 -19.20 18.35
N LYS A 394 6.43 -18.73 17.10
CA LYS A 394 7.25 -19.32 16.02
C LYS A 394 8.75 -19.10 16.17
N MET A 395 9.18 -18.24 17.08
CA MET A 395 10.60 -17.93 17.31
C MET A 395 11.24 -18.79 18.41
N LEU A 396 10.48 -19.69 19.04
CA LEU A 396 10.90 -20.45 20.23
C LEU A 396 10.97 -21.96 19.96
N ASP A 397 11.89 -22.40 19.08
CA ASP A 397 12.18 -23.84 18.91
C ASP A 397 12.69 -24.49 20.22
N GLU A 398 13.38 -23.70 21.09
CA GLU A 398 13.84 -24.14 22.40
C GLU A 398 12.67 -24.47 23.34
N ALA A 399 11.59 -23.70 23.36
CA ALA A 399 10.42 -23.99 24.19
C ALA A 399 9.75 -25.32 23.79
N VAL A 400 9.72 -25.64 22.50
CA VAL A 400 9.22 -26.93 22.01
C VAL A 400 10.09 -28.06 22.53
N SER A 401 11.42 -27.87 22.54
CA SER A 401 12.35 -28.86 23.06
C SER A 401 12.17 -29.09 24.58
N GLU A 402 12.02 -28.02 25.36
CA GLU A 402 11.77 -28.09 26.81
C GLU A 402 10.42 -28.75 27.15
N ASP A 403 9.37 -28.42 26.43
CA ASP A 403 8.05 -29.02 26.62
C ASP A 403 8.04 -30.52 26.26
N MET A 404 8.79 -30.91 25.21
CA MET A 404 9.01 -32.31 24.87
C MET A 404 9.88 -33.03 25.90
N GLN A 405 10.86 -32.36 26.53
CA GLN A 405 11.62 -32.95 27.65
C GLN A 405 10.72 -33.18 28.86
N LYS A 406 9.84 -32.25 29.23
CA LYS A 406 8.85 -32.45 30.31
C LYS A 406 7.90 -33.60 29.99
N MET A 407 7.49 -33.74 28.73
CA MET A 407 6.68 -34.88 28.29
C MET A 407 7.48 -36.18 28.40
N ARG A 408 8.74 -36.20 27.96
CA ARG A 408 9.63 -37.35 28.04
C ARG A 408 9.77 -37.84 29.47
N SER A 409 10.01 -36.96 30.44
CA SER A 409 10.15 -37.33 31.87
C SER A 409 8.86 -37.92 32.46
N LYS A 410 7.67 -37.59 31.96
CA LYS A 410 6.39 -38.20 32.39
C LYS A 410 6.21 -39.63 31.86
N PHE A 411 6.89 -39.97 30.76
CA PHE A 411 6.83 -41.28 30.12
C PHE A 411 8.12 -42.08 30.32
N ASP A 412 9.12 -41.54 31.05
CA ASP A 412 10.30 -42.30 31.50
C ASP A 412 9.84 -43.43 32.43
N GLY A 413 9.87 -44.66 31.94
CA GLY A 413 9.39 -45.84 32.66
C GLY A 413 8.30 -46.66 31.95
N ILE A 414 7.73 -46.13 30.86
CA ILE A 414 6.75 -46.86 30.02
C ILE A 414 7.44 -47.65 28.90
N ASP A 415 8.73 -47.47 28.73
CA ASP A 415 9.56 -48.03 27.64
C ASP A 415 9.72 -49.57 27.73
N HIS A 416 9.32 -50.22 28.85
CA HIS A 416 9.55 -51.64 29.03
C HIS A 416 8.51 -52.55 28.34
N ASN A 417 7.44 -52.00 27.70
CA ASN A 417 6.38 -52.77 27.09
C ASN A 417 6.29 -52.64 25.57
N ILE A 418 7.15 -51.90 24.91
CA ILE A 418 7.18 -51.86 23.47
C ILE A 418 8.09 -52.97 22.98
N ASN A 419 7.51 -54.05 22.40
CA ASN A 419 8.27 -55.09 21.74
C ASN A 419 9.26 -54.46 20.75
N PRO A 420 10.58 -54.80 20.84
CA PRO A 420 11.53 -54.29 19.86
C PRO A 420 11.05 -54.70 18.46
N LEU A 421 11.12 -53.74 17.52
CA LEU A 421 10.89 -54.04 16.12
C LEU A 421 11.72 -55.28 15.73
N PRO A 422 11.16 -56.30 15.05
CA PRO A 422 11.93 -57.43 14.60
C PRO A 422 13.16 -56.92 13.83
N GLU A 423 14.34 -57.38 14.23
CA GLU A 423 15.57 -57.08 13.53
C GLU A 423 15.39 -57.34 12.04
N LYS A 424 15.62 -56.37 11.21
CA LYS A 424 15.55 -56.55 9.76
C LYS A 424 16.50 -57.68 9.42
N PRO A 425 16.05 -58.74 8.69
CA PRO A 425 16.93 -59.78 8.22
C PRO A 425 18.06 -59.15 7.41
N THR A 426 19.27 -59.40 7.84
CA THR A 426 20.53 -58.78 7.32
C THR A 426 20.95 -59.33 5.95
N THR A 427 20.09 -60.05 5.25
CA THR A 427 20.40 -60.56 3.90
C THR A 427 19.20 -60.43 3.00
N PHE A 428 19.07 -59.31 2.29
CA PHE A 428 18.40 -59.31 1.01
C PHE A 428 19.44 -59.71 -0.05
N GLU A 429 19.54 -61.04 -0.34
CA GLU A 429 20.08 -61.46 -1.61
C GLU A 429 19.21 -60.90 -2.74
N ARG A 430 19.75 -59.95 -3.47
CA ARG A 430 19.08 -59.46 -4.69
C ARG A 430 19.14 -60.53 -5.74
N GLU A 431 18.01 -61.24 -5.96
CA GLU A 431 17.86 -62.02 -7.20
C GLU A 431 18.14 -61.14 -8.41
N PRO A 432 18.89 -61.59 -9.41
CA PRO A 432 19.19 -60.80 -10.57
C PRO A 432 17.93 -60.57 -11.41
N LEU A 433 17.57 -59.30 -11.61
CA LEU A 433 16.46 -58.88 -12.49
C LEU A 433 16.57 -59.50 -13.85
N LYS A 434 15.67 -60.45 -14.20
CA LYS A 434 15.49 -60.98 -15.57
C LYS A 434 15.19 -59.81 -16.49
N LYS A 435 16.10 -59.58 -17.47
CA LYS A 435 15.92 -58.59 -18.53
C LYS A 435 14.64 -58.92 -19.31
N ARG A 436 13.66 -58.04 -19.23
CA ARG A 436 12.45 -58.07 -20.08
C ARG A 436 12.89 -57.81 -21.51
N GLY A 437 12.70 -58.80 -22.41
CA GLY A 437 12.96 -58.68 -23.82
C GLY A 437 12.09 -57.60 -24.47
N ARG A 438 12.69 -56.83 -25.38
CA ARG A 438 12.02 -55.86 -26.25
C ARG A 438 10.89 -56.54 -27.06
N PRO A 439 9.71 -55.95 -27.17
CA PRO A 439 8.68 -56.47 -28.09
C PRO A 439 9.16 -56.23 -29.56
N ARG A 440 9.03 -57.26 -30.37
CA ARG A 440 9.28 -57.22 -31.84
C ARG A 440 8.28 -56.27 -32.48
N LYS A 441 8.77 -55.36 -33.32
CA LYS A 441 7.95 -54.62 -34.28
C LYS A 441 7.43 -55.58 -35.32
N ASN A 442 6.13 -55.65 -35.49
CA ASN A 442 5.56 -56.27 -36.71
C ASN A 442 5.55 -55.24 -37.83
N PRO A 443 5.92 -55.65 -39.05
CA PRO A 443 5.77 -54.83 -40.23
C PRO A 443 4.37 -55.09 -40.84
N LEU A 444 3.64 -54.00 -41.08
CA LEU A 444 2.81 -53.73 -42.28
C LEU A 444 2.20 -52.37 -42.15
#